data_60dd7b098fc6110cbee09e3c5af88705
#
_entry.id   60dd7b098fc6110cbee09e3c5af88705
#
_cell.length_a   1.000
_cell.length_b   1.000
_cell.length_c   1.000
_cell.angle_alpha   90.00
_cell.angle_beta   90.00
_cell.angle_gamma   90.00
#
_symmetry.space_group_name_H-M   'P 1'
#
loop_
_entity.id
_entity.type
_entity.pdbx_description
1 polymer ?
#
loop_
_entity_poly.entity_id
_entity_poly.type
_entity_poly.pdbx_seq_one_letter_code
_entity_poly.pdbx_strand_id
1 'polypeptide(L)'
;MPTMQYDVLATKPLESTGNFLDQNNNAIDRARIKTIYAINGGSAGSVVIREGGASGKILATINTAASTTAGYTIIPMPGEGILCESGLHGTVTNTTSMTLIYG
;
A
#
# COMPACT_ATOMS: atom_id res chain seq x y z
N MET A 1 -30.38 5.13 1.22
CA MET A 1 -29.39 5.17 2.18
C MET A 1 -28.02 5.36 1.55
N PRO A 2 -27.25 6.14 2.18
CA PRO A 2 -25.93 6.29 1.64
C PRO A 2 -25.28 4.93 1.58
N THR A 3 -24.59 4.73 0.54
CA THR A 3 -23.79 3.53 0.44
C THR A 3 -22.70 3.63 1.45
N MET A 4 -22.71 2.73 2.39
CA MET A 4 -21.65 2.68 3.38
C MET A 4 -20.57 1.78 2.87
N GLN A 5 -19.36 2.24 3.01
CA GLN A 5 -18.20 1.45 2.63
C GLN A 5 -17.73 0.66 3.84
N TYR A 6 -18.55 -0.27 4.29
CA TYR A 6 -18.20 -1.05 5.47
C TYR A 6 -16.97 -1.90 5.26
N ASP A 7 -16.67 -2.20 4.02
CA ASP A 7 -15.57 -3.07 3.65
C ASP A 7 -14.29 -2.31 3.30
N VAL A 8 -14.27 -1.00 3.51
CA VAL A 8 -13.05 -0.23 3.29
C VAL A 8 -12.20 -0.30 4.55
N LEU A 9 -11.02 -0.86 4.42
CA LEU A 9 -10.13 -1.16 5.52
C LEU A 9 -8.76 -0.57 5.27
N ALA A 10 -7.98 -0.43 6.32
CA ALA A 10 -6.60 0.02 6.22
C ALA A 10 -5.66 -1.10 6.66
N THR A 11 -4.56 -1.27 5.95
CA THR A 11 -3.50 -2.20 6.37
C THR A 11 -2.74 -1.60 7.54
N LYS A 12 -1.99 -2.41 8.26
CA LYS A 12 -0.98 -1.89 9.15
C LYS A 12 0.11 -1.19 8.34
N PRO A 13 0.74 -0.15 8.88
CA PRO A 13 1.83 0.51 8.16
C PRO A 13 2.95 -0.47 7.86
N LEU A 14 3.40 -0.49 6.63
CA LEU A 14 4.53 -1.31 6.21
C LEU A 14 5.78 -0.44 6.25
N GLU A 15 6.69 -0.73 7.17
CA GLU A 15 7.88 0.09 7.38
C GLU A 15 9.13 -0.50 6.73
N SER A 16 9.04 -1.73 6.28
CA SER A 16 10.14 -2.39 5.58
C SER A 16 9.54 -3.39 4.60
N THR A 17 10.36 -3.88 3.70
CA THR A 17 9.91 -4.86 2.71
C THR A 17 9.27 -6.07 3.37
N GLY A 18 8.09 -6.44 2.92
CA GLY A 18 7.35 -7.57 3.45
C GLY A 18 5.91 -7.57 2.97
N ASN A 19 5.13 -8.47 3.55
CA ASN A 19 3.71 -8.56 3.23
C ASN A 19 2.92 -7.52 4.01
N PHE A 20 1.93 -6.93 3.36
CA PHE A 20 0.97 -6.10 4.07
C PHE A 20 0.05 -6.99 4.90
N LEU A 21 -0.22 -6.56 6.10
CA LEU A 21 -1.07 -7.29 7.04
C LEU A 21 -2.29 -6.45 7.39
N ASP A 22 -3.38 -7.12 7.73
CA ASP A 22 -4.55 -6.40 8.22
C ASP A 22 -4.34 -5.98 9.68
N GLN A 23 -5.32 -5.31 10.27
CA GLN A 23 -5.20 -4.81 11.64
C GLN A 23 -5.11 -5.92 12.68
N ASN A 24 -5.41 -7.13 12.31
CA ASN A 24 -5.32 -8.31 13.18
C ASN A 24 -4.05 -9.12 12.93
N ASN A 25 -3.09 -8.58 12.17
CA ASN A 25 -1.83 -9.24 11.81
C ASN A 25 -2.00 -10.46 10.92
N ASN A 26 -3.08 -10.51 10.16
CA ASN A 26 -3.31 -11.59 9.21
C ASN A 26 -2.97 -11.14 7.79
N ALA A 27 -2.51 -12.08 6.97
CA ALA A 27 -2.25 -11.81 5.57
C ALA A 27 -3.55 -11.43 4.87
N ILE A 28 -3.42 -10.54 3.89
CA ILE A 28 -4.55 -10.12 3.07
C ILE A 28 -4.49 -10.93 1.79
N ASP A 29 -5.49 -11.79 1.56
CA ASP A 29 -5.48 -12.69 0.41
C ASP A 29 -6.02 -12.02 -0.84
N ARG A 30 -7.20 -11.44 -0.75
CA ARG A 30 -7.83 -10.82 -1.89
C ARG A 30 -8.37 -9.46 -1.48
N ALA A 31 -8.06 -8.45 -2.25
CA ALA A 31 -8.48 -7.09 -1.94
C ALA A 31 -8.41 -6.21 -3.18
N ARG A 32 -9.12 -5.08 -3.12
CA ARG A 32 -8.95 -4.00 -4.09
C ARG A 32 -8.26 -2.84 -3.39
N ILE A 33 -7.17 -2.37 -3.96
CA ILE A 33 -6.44 -1.24 -3.40
C ILE A 33 -7.14 0.03 -3.85
N LYS A 34 -7.62 0.79 -2.88
CA LYS A 34 -8.40 2.00 -3.17
C LYS A 34 -7.59 3.27 -3.02
N THR A 35 -6.67 3.31 -2.09
CA THR A 35 -5.80 4.48 -1.89
C THR A 35 -4.47 4.01 -1.34
N ILE A 36 -3.40 4.62 -1.81
CA ILE A 36 -2.06 4.35 -1.32
C ILE A 36 -1.59 5.59 -0.57
N TYR A 37 -1.15 5.41 0.66
CA TYR A 37 -0.64 6.49 1.50
C TYR A 37 0.76 6.13 1.95
N ALA A 38 1.74 6.95 1.57
CA ALA A 38 3.13 6.72 1.91
C ALA A 38 3.69 7.91 2.65
N ILE A 39 4.51 7.65 3.65
CA ILE A 39 5.26 8.68 4.35
C ILE A 39 6.68 8.67 3.79
N ASN A 40 7.08 9.78 3.20
CA ASN A 40 8.34 9.88 2.49
C ASN A 40 9.51 9.79 3.45
N GLY A 41 10.62 9.23 2.96
CA GLY A 41 11.86 9.18 3.71
C GLY A 41 12.75 10.38 3.43
N GLY A 42 13.93 10.40 4.05
CA GLY A 42 14.89 11.48 3.87
C GLY A 42 15.57 11.49 2.50
N SER A 43 15.45 10.43 1.73
CA SER A 43 16.00 10.33 0.40
C SER A 43 14.89 9.90 -0.56
N ALA A 44 15.09 10.17 -1.85
CA ALA A 44 14.15 9.68 -2.86
C ALA A 44 14.06 8.16 -2.77
N GLY A 45 12.86 7.63 -2.82
CA GLY A 45 12.62 6.21 -2.64
C GLY A 45 11.51 5.69 -3.51
N SER A 46 11.10 4.46 -3.23
CA SER A 46 10.01 3.85 -3.97
C SER A 46 9.37 2.74 -3.15
N VAL A 47 8.15 2.41 -3.54
CA VAL A 47 7.48 1.21 -3.06
C VAL A 47 6.90 0.49 -4.26
N VAL A 48 7.19 -0.79 -4.36
CA VAL A 48 6.64 -1.64 -5.41
C VAL A 48 5.65 -2.59 -4.76
N ILE A 49 4.41 -2.52 -5.20
CA ILE A 49 3.35 -3.39 -4.69
C ILE A 49 3.20 -4.56 -5.63
N ARG A 50 3.32 -5.76 -5.08
CA ARG A 50 3.27 -7.01 -5.84
C ARG A 50 2.15 -7.89 -5.31
N GLU A 51 1.69 -8.76 -6.17
CA GLU A 51 0.72 -9.78 -5.83
C GLU A 51 1.43 -11.11 -5.58
N GLY A 52 1.19 -11.69 -4.42
CA GLY A 52 1.66 -13.04 -4.11
C GLY A 52 2.99 -13.13 -3.41
N GLY A 53 3.76 -12.06 -3.31
CA GLY A 53 5.05 -12.10 -2.63
C GLY A 53 6.14 -11.34 -3.36
N ALA A 54 7.37 -11.50 -2.91
CA ALA A 54 8.51 -10.71 -3.40
C ALA A 54 8.83 -10.93 -4.88
N SER A 55 8.45 -12.06 -5.43
CA SER A 55 8.64 -12.37 -6.85
C SER A 55 7.36 -12.29 -7.64
N GLY A 56 6.31 -11.76 -7.05
CA GLY A 56 5.01 -11.71 -7.68
C GLY A 56 4.87 -10.63 -8.74
N LYS A 57 3.71 -10.62 -9.37
CA LYS A 57 3.39 -9.64 -10.39
C LYS A 57 3.31 -8.25 -9.79
N ILE A 58 3.91 -7.26 -10.47
CA ILE A 58 3.87 -5.88 -10.03
C ILE A 58 2.49 -5.31 -10.31
N LEU A 59 1.83 -4.82 -9.25
CA LEU A 59 0.55 -4.14 -9.37
C LEU A 59 0.73 -2.63 -9.51
N ALA A 60 1.67 -2.07 -8.78
CA ALA A 60 1.93 -0.63 -8.83
C ALA A 60 3.34 -0.34 -8.36
N THR A 61 3.93 0.71 -8.92
CA THR A 61 5.22 1.25 -8.46
C THR A 61 5.01 2.71 -8.11
N ILE A 62 5.34 3.07 -6.88
CA ILE A 62 5.17 4.42 -6.37
C ILE A 62 6.55 4.97 -6.05
N ASN A 63 6.88 6.12 -6.65
CA ASN A 63 8.11 6.83 -6.36
C ASN A 63 7.82 7.90 -5.31
N THR A 64 8.65 7.97 -4.29
CA THR A 64 8.51 8.96 -3.22
C THR A 64 9.66 9.95 -3.31
N ALA A 65 9.34 11.22 -3.15
CA ALA A 65 10.35 12.27 -3.16
C ALA A 65 11.07 12.31 -1.81
N ALA A 66 12.33 12.76 -1.84
CA ALA A 66 13.03 13.01 -0.61
C ALA A 66 12.34 14.14 0.17
N SER A 67 12.29 14.00 1.48
CA SER A 67 11.69 15.01 2.35
C SER A 67 12.56 15.19 3.58
N THR A 68 12.97 16.43 3.86
CA THR A 68 13.71 16.76 5.07
C THR A 68 12.79 17.02 6.24
N THR A 69 11.51 17.19 5.96
CA THR A 69 10.46 17.27 6.97
C THR A 69 9.43 16.19 6.67
N ALA A 70 8.48 16.00 7.56
CA ALA A 70 7.46 14.99 7.33
C ALA A 70 6.70 15.31 6.04
N GLY A 71 6.87 14.48 5.04
CA GLY A 71 6.17 14.57 3.77
C GLY A 71 5.42 13.27 3.50
N TYR A 72 4.40 13.35 2.66
CA TYR A 72 3.61 12.18 2.35
C TYR A 72 3.19 12.19 0.89
N THR A 73 2.82 11.00 0.42
CA THR A 73 2.31 10.78 -0.93
C THR A 73 0.98 10.04 -0.81
N ILE A 74 -0.07 10.60 -1.39
CA ILE A 74 -1.39 9.96 -1.40
C ILE A 74 -1.79 9.76 -2.85
N ILE A 75 -2.12 8.52 -3.19
CA ILE A 75 -2.52 8.16 -4.55
C ILE A 75 -3.86 7.43 -4.49
N PRO A 76 -4.96 8.12 -4.79
CA PRO A 76 -6.26 7.45 -4.89
C PRO A 76 -6.35 6.69 -6.21
N MET A 77 -6.99 5.54 -6.17
CA MET A 77 -7.18 4.72 -7.37
C MET A 77 -8.55 5.01 -7.96
N PRO A 78 -8.65 5.11 -9.28
CA PRO A 78 -9.95 5.33 -9.91
C PRO A 78 -10.82 4.08 -9.86
N GLY A 79 -12.12 4.29 -9.91
CA GLY A 79 -13.09 3.20 -9.99
C GLY A 79 -13.03 2.26 -8.81
N GLU A 80 -12.95 0.98 -9.09
CA GLU A 80 -12.91 -0.05 -8.06
C GLU A 80 -11.53 -0.29 -7.48
N GLY A 81 -10.53 0.42 -7.94
CA GLY A 81 -9.18 0.25 -7.46
C GLY A 81 -8.43 -0.86 -8.20
N ILE A 82 -7.30 -1.25 -7.64
CA ILE A 82 -6.46 -2.29 -8.22
C ILE A 82 -6.78 -3.62 -7.53
N LEU A 83 -7.17 -4.61 -8.32
CA LEU A 83 -7.49 -5.93 -7.78
C LEU A 83 -6.21 -6.72 -7.52
N CYS A 84 -6.10 -7.23 -6.30
CA CYS A 84 -5.09 -8.18 -5.90
C CYS A 84 -5.79 -9.47 -5.50
N GLU A 85 -5.38 -10.59 -6.06
CA GLU A 85 -6.06 -11.87 -5.84
C GLU A 85 -5.32 -12.82 -4.90
N SER A 86 -4.05 -12.60 -4.64
CA SER A 86 -3.22 -13.61 -3.96
C SER A 86 -2.30 -13.04 -2.90
N GLY A 87 -2.67 -11.95 -2.28
CA GLY A 87 -1.87 -11.38 -1.21
C GLY A 87 -1.09 -10.15 -1.66
N LEU A 88 -0.86 -9.25 -0.74
CA LEU A 88 -0.22 -7.97 -1.00
C LEU A 88 1.18 -7.96 -0.42
N HIS A 89 2.15 -7.62 -1.24
CA HIS A 89 3.55 -7.51 -0.84
C HIS A 89 4.11 -6.17 -1.25
N GLY A 90 4.91 -5.55 -0.40
CA GLY A 90 5.55 -4.29 -0.72
C GLY A 90 7.07 -4.38 -0.61
N THR A 91 7.76 -3.88 -1.63
CA THR A 91 9.20 -3.68 -1.58
C THR A 91 9.44 -2.21 -1.31
N VAL A 92 9.98 -1.90 -0.14
CA VAL A 92 10.09 -0.53 0.36
C VAL A 92 11.55 -0.08 0.28
N THR A 93 11.79 1.05 -0.39
CA THR A 93 13.11 1.64 -0.50
C THR A 93 13.03 3.11 -0.09
N ASN A 94 13.81 3.51 0.91
CA ASN A 94 13.91 4.90 1.37
C ASN A 94 12.54 5.57 1.59
N THR A 95 11.57 4.81 2.09
CA THR A 95 10.24 5.30 2.41
C THR A 95 9.95 4.90 3.86
N THR A 96 9.47 5.84 4.66
CA THR A 96 9.31 5.60 6.09
C THR A 96 8.23 4.55 6.35
N SER A 97 7.09 4.66 5.69
CA SER A 97 6.02 3.69 5.85
C SER A 97 5.03 3.80 4.71
N MET A 98 4.24 2.76 4.51
CA MET A 98 3.16 2.77 3.54
C MET A 98 1.94 2.09 4.12
N THR A 99 0.78 2.68 3.92
CA THR A 99 -0.50 2.12 4.31
C THR A 99 -1.37 2.05 3.07
N LEU A 100 -2.04 0.91 2.89
CA LEU A 100 -3.01 0.76 1.81
C LEU A 100 -4.40 0.80 2.39
N ILE A 101 -5.28 1.53 1.71
CA ILE A 101 -6.72 1.49 1.97
C ILE A 101 -7.30 0.53 0.95
N TYR A 102 -8.01 -0.48 1.42
CA TYR A 102 -8.48 -1.55 0.56
C TYR A 102 -9.89 -1.98 0.93
N GLY A 103 -10.51 -2.75 0.07
CA GLY A 103 -11.86 -3.23 0.34
C GLY A 103 -12.30 -4.36 -0.56
#